data_f412e60a8332aea2ebc523649ea0786d
#
_entry.id   f412e60a8332aea2ebc523649ea0786d
#
_cell.length_a   1.000
_cell.length_b   1.000
_cell.length_c   1.000
_cell.angle_alpha   90.00
_cell.angle_beta   90.00
_cell.angle_gamma   90.00
#
_symmetry.space_group_name_H-M   'P 1'
#
loop_
_entity.id
_entity.type
_entity.pdbx_description
1 polymer ?
#
loop_
_entity_poly.entity_id
_entity_poly.type
_entity_poly.pdbx_seq_one_letter_code
_entity_poly.pdbx_strand_id
1 'polypeptide(L)'
;MLKVPYVGCGVLASAVGMDKVYSKMIFKEVGIQQAKYLVIYYKNDKYYIRENGIDEELKFEKIIEKLKFPMFVKPSNSGSSVGVKKANDVNELKLAIENASKYDRKIIIEEGIKGKEVECAILEKKDEIIASTVGEIKSAEEFYSFDAKYNIPNSQTIIPAKIEKNLIEEIQKNAIKAFKSIDGRGLARVDFFIEEGTNNIYINEINTMPGFTKISMYPKLFESDKISYSELLDILINYAINKFDFT
;
A
#
# COMPACT_ATOMS: atom_id res chain seq x y z
N MET A 1 12.74 -17.96 18.47
CA MET A 1 12.92 -16.52 18.23
C MET A 1 13.95 -15.98 19.22
N LEU A 2 14.72 -14.99 18.83
CA LEU A 2 15.86 -14.47 19.63
C LEU A 2 15.45 -13.65 20.85
N LYS A 3 14.17 -13.39 21.10
CA LYS A 3 13.67 -12.54 22.20
C LYS A 3 14.45 -11.22 22.33
N VAL A 4 14.57 -10.50 21.22
CA VAL A 4 15.19 -9.16 21.15
C VAL A 4 14.12 -8.15 20.78
N PRO A 5 13.97 -7.04 21.51
CA PRO A 5 13.07 -5.94 21.11
C PRO A 5 13.42 -5.42 19.73
N TYR A 6 12.41 -5.13 18.93
CA TYR A 6 12.57 -4.52 17.60
C TYR A 6 11.44 -3.52 17.32
N VAL A 7 11.75 -2.51 16.52
CA VAL A 7 10.78 -1.52 16.07
C VAL A 7 10.02 -2.09 14.86
N GLY A 8 8.70 -1.97 14.89
CA GLY A 8 7.84 -2.31 13.75
C GLY A 8 6.79 -3.36 14.05
N CYS A 9 6.10 -3.76 13.00
CA CYS A 9 5.03 -4.74 13.04
C CYS A 9 5.54 -6.16 13.33
N GLY A 10 4.70 -6.98 13.97
CA GLY A 10 4.95 -8.40 14.17
C GLY A 10 4.96 -9.20 12.87
N VAL A 11 5.30 -10.49 12.99
CA VAL A 11 5.42 -11.40 11.83
C VAL A 11 4.13 -11.46 11.01
N LEU A 12 2.98 -11.60 11.67
CA LEU A 12 1.68 -11.68 10.98
C LEU A 12 1.38 -10.42 10.19
N ALA A 13 1.42 -9.26 10.85
CA ALA A 13 1.13 -7.99 10.20
C ALA A 13 2.10 -7.68 9.05
N SER A 14 3.39 -7.98 9.22
CA SER A 14 4.40 -7.80 8.18
C SER A 14 4.17 -8.71 6.98
N ALA A 15 3.84 -9.99 7.21
CA ALA A 15 3.54 -10.93 6.14
C ALA A 15 2.26 -10.54 5.38
N VAL A 16 1.21 -10.14 6.09
CA VAL A 16 -0.05 -9.66 5.49
C VAL A 16 0.17 -8.35 4.74
N GLY A 17 0.88 -7.37 5.33
CA GLY A 17 1.14 -6.08 4.70
C GLY A 17 1.99 -6.19 3.44
N MET A 18 2.90 -7.18 3.37
CA MET A 18 3.71 -7.43 2.18
C MET A 18 2.91 -8.07 1.05
N ASP A 19 1.89 -8.87 1.37
CA ASP A 19 1.05 -9.57 0.41
C ASP A 19 -0.20 -8.75 0.05
N LYS A 20 -0.19 -8.11 -1.13
CA LYS A 20 -1.29 -7.24 -1.59
C LYS A 20 -2.65 -7.94 -1.64
N VAL A 21 -2.68 -9.22 -1.93
CA VAL A 21 -3.94 -9.98 -1.99
C VAL A 21 -4.52 -10.18 -0.60
N TYR A 22 -3.71 -10.62 0.37
CA TYR A 22 -4.20 -10.85 1.73
C TYR A 22 -4.55 -9.55 2.45
N SER A 23 -3.75 -8.49 2.28
CA SER A 23 -4.10 -7.18 2.84
C SER A 23 -5.42 -6.65 2.28
N LYS A 24 -5.65 -6.77 0.96
CA LYS A 24 -6.91 -6.36 0.33
C LYS A 24 -8.12 -7.20 0.78
N MET A 25 -7.96 -8.48 1.01
CA MET A 25 -9.04 -9.32 1.58
C MET A 25 -9.45 -8.83 2.96
N ILE A 26 -8.49 -8.50 3.82
CA ILE A 26 -8.74 -7.96 5.16
C ILE A 26 -9.36 -6.56 5.09
N PHE A 27 -8.85 -5.67 4.24
CA PHE A 27 -9.43 -4.33 4.06
C PHE A 27 -10.87 -4.37 3.58
N LYS A 28 -11.22 -5.33 2.70
CA LYS A 28 -12.59 -5.56 2.26
C LYS A 28 -13.49 -5.97 3.43
N GLU A 29 -13.03 -6.88 4.27
CA GLU A 29 -13.80 -7.38 5.44
C GLU A 29 -14.12 -6.25 6.42
N VAL A 30 -13.18 -5.34 6.65
CA VAL A 30 -13.41 -4.19 7.51
C VAL A 30 -14.05 -2.99 6.78
N GLY A 31 -14.48 -3.15 5.53
CA GLY A 31 -15.20 -2.15 4.76
C GLY A 31 -14.38 -0.90 4.41
N ILE A 32 -13.09 -1.05 4.08
CA ILE A 32 -12.29 0.02 3.48
C ILE A 32 -12.39 -0.09 1.97
N GLN A 33 -12.74 1.02 1.32
CA GLN A 33 -12.91 1.07 -0.13
C GLN A 33 -11.56 0.88 -0.84
N GLN A 34 -11.59 0.10 -1.93
CA GLN A 34 -10.41 -0.20 -2.74
C GLN A 34 -10.77 -0.37 -4.21
N ALA A 35 -9.80 -0.18 -5.10
CA ALA A 35 -9.99 -0.41 -6.53
C ALA A 35 -10.50 -1.84 -6.78
N LYS A 36 -11.33 -2.03 -7.80
CA LYS A 36 -11.71 -3.38 -8.21
C LYS A 36 -10.48 -4.15 -8.67
N TYR A 37 -10.42 -5.41 -8.31
CA TYR A 37 -9.28 -6.25 -8.64
C TYR A 37 -9.65 -7.70 -8.90
N LEU A 38 -8.75 -8.39 -9.60
CA LEU A 38 -8.74 -9.84 -9.78
C LEU A 38 -7.39 -10.40 -9.35
N VAL A 39 -7.40 -11.64 -8.89
CA VAL A 39 -6.19 -12.37 -8.52
C VAL A 39 -6.01 -13.53 -9.47
N ILE A 40 -4.83 -13.64 -10.06
CA ILE A 40 -4.44 -14.76 -10.89
C ILE A 40 -3.19 -15.45 -10.33
N TYR A 41 -3.06 -16.72 -10.63
CA TYR A 41 -1.96 -17.57 -10.20
C TYR A 41 -1.23 -18.14 -11.41
N TYR A 42 0.08 -18.04 -11.42
CA TYR A 42 0.95 -18.68 -12.42
C TYR A 42 1.45 -20.01 -11.88
N LYS A 43 1.22 -21.09 -12.64
CA LYS A 43 1.64 -22.45 -12.28
C LYS A 43 1.75 -23.30 -13.55
N ASN A 44 2.88 -24.04 -13.71
CA ASN A 44 3.12 -24.95 -14.82
C ASN A 44 2.87 -24.27 -16.20
N ASP A 45 3.47 -23.11 -16.38
CA ASP A 45 3.39 -22.29 -17.60
C ASP A 45 1.96 -21.87 -18.03
N LYS A 46 1.02 -21.90 -17.07
CA LYS A 46 -0.35 -21.48 -17.25
C LYS A 46 -0.80 -20.50 -16.17
N TYR A 47 -1.81 -19.73 -16.50
CA TYR A 47 -2.45 -18.79 -15.56
C TYR A 47 -3.82 -19.32 -15.14
N TYR A 48 -4.14 -19.13 -13.89
CA TYR A 48 -5.40 -19.56 -13.26
C TYR A 48 -6.03 -18.40 -12.51
N ILE A 49 -7.35 -18.30 -12.57
CA ILE A 49 -8.14 -17.48 -11.65
C ILE A 49 -8.66 -18.39 -10.53
N ARG A 50 -8.62 -17.91 -9.28
CA ARG A 50 -9.16 -18.65 -8.15
C ARG A 50 -10.46 -18.03 -7.67
N GLU A 51 -11.54 -18.78 -7.79
CA GLU A 51 -12.86 -18.41 -7.29
C GLU A 51 -13.35 -19.52 -6.35
N ASN A 52 -13.78 -19.16 -5.13
CA ASN A 52 -14.27 -20.10 -4.11
C ASN A 52 -13.32 -21.28 -3.83
N GLY A 53 -12.01 -21.05 -3.89
CA GLY A 53 -10.98 -22.06 -3.66
C GLY A 53 -10.70 -22.99 -4.85
N ILE A 54 -11.38 -22.82 -5.98
CA ILE A 54 -11.22 -23.61 -7.20
C ILE A 54 -10.37 -22.83 -8.20
N ASP A 55 -9.32 -23.47 -8.73
CA ASP A 55 -8.46 -22.91 -9.78
C ASP A 55 -9.05 -23.26 -11.16
N GLU A 56 -9.45 -22.26 -11.91
CA GLU A 56 -9.86 -22.38 -13.33
C GLU A 56 -8.79 -21.76 -14.22
N GLU A 57 -8.50 -22.41 -15.36
CA GLU A 57 -7.57 -21.85 -16.34
C GLU A 57 -8.07 -20.47 -16.82
N LEU A 58 -7.18 -19.48 -16.82
CA LEU A 58 -7.53 -18.10 -17.11
C LEU A 58 -7.92 -17.93 -18.59
N LYS A 59 -9.10 -17.37 -18.80
CA LYS A 59 -9.52 -16.79 -20.06
C LYS A 59 -9.43 -15.26 -19.94
N PHE A 60 -8.71 -14.60 -20.84
CA PHE A 60 -8.49 -13.14 -20.78
C PHE A 60 -9.78 -12.35 -20.85
N GLU A 61 -10.79 -12.89 -21.55
CA GLU A 61 -12.15 -12.35 -21.63
C GLU A 61 -12.76 -12.14 -20.24
N LYS A 62 -12.54 -13.07 -19.29
CA LYS A 62 -13.02 -12.94 -17.89
C LYS A 62 -12.45 -11.71 -17.19
N ILE A 63 -11.22 -11.29 -17.51
CA ILE A 63 -10.63 -10.08 -16.92
C ILE A 63 -11.35 -8.84 -17.47
N ILE A 64 -11.53 -8.76 -18.77
CA ILE A 64 -12.12 -7.61 -19.46
C ILE A 64 -13.60 -7.43 -19.11
N GLU A 65 -14.31 -8.52 -18.85
CA GLU A 65 -15.70 -8.49 -18.37
C GLU A 65 -15.82 -7.89 -16.95
N LYS A 66 -14.82 -8.12 -16.10
CA LYS A 66 -14.84 -7.74 -14.67
C LYS A 66 -14.15 -6.42 -14.39
N LEU A 67 -13.12 -6.05 -15.15
CA LEU A 67 -12.29 -4.87 -14.93
C LEU A 67 -12.21 -3.98 -16.16
N LYS A 68 -12.08 -2.67 -15.93
CA LYS A 68 -11.95 -1.64 -16.98
C LYS A 68 -10.50 -1.18 -17.12
N PHE A 69 -10.10 -0.85 -18.35
CA PHE A 69 -8.82 -0.19 -18.62
C PHE A 69 -8.85 1.30 -18.18
N PRO A 70 -7.69 1.87 -17.83
CA PRO A 70 -6.40 1.22 -17.70
C PRO A 70 -6.37 0.28 -16.49
N MET A 71 -5.59 -0.80 -16.59
CA MET A 71 -5.35 -1.75 -15.50
C MET A 71 -3.90 -1.70 -15.03
N PHE A 72 -3.68 -1.97 -13.74
CA PHE A 72 -2.36 -2.14 -13.17
C PHE A 72 -2.15 -3.60 -12.77
N VAL A 73 -1.11 -4.20 -13.33
CA VAL A 73 -0.72 -5.58 -13.05
C VAL A 73 0.47 -5.56 -12.11
N LYS A 74 0.35 -6.25 -10.98
CA LYS A 74 1.34 -6.20 -9.89
C LYS A 74 1.63 -7.60 -9.37
N PRO A 75 2.90 -7.97 -9.09
CA PRO A 75 3.20 -9.11 -8.24
C PRO A 75 2.60 -8.89 -6.83
N SER A 76 2.08 -9.95 -6.19
CA SER A 76 1.45 -9.81 -4.86
C SER A 76 2.46 -9.44 -3.77
N ASN A 77 3.63 -10.10 -3.76
CA ASN A 77 4.68 -9.94 -2.75
C ASN A 77 5.87 -9.15 -3.32
N SER A 78 5.63 -7.90 -3.75
CA SER A 78 6.68 -7.04 -4.28
C SER A 78 6.52 -5.64 -3.75
N GLY A 79 7.64 -5.01 -3.43
CA GLY A 79 7.71 -3.61 -2.99
C GLY A 79 8.27 -2.69 -4.06
N SER A 80 8.27 -1.38 -3.80
CA SER A 80 8.93 -0.36 -4.62
C SER A 80 8.54 -0.40 -6.10
N SER A 81 7.30 -0.74 -6.42
CA SER A 81 6.80 -0.87 -7.81
C SER A 81 7.54 -1.87 -8.71
N VAL A 82 8.36 -2.78 -8.14
CA VAL A 82 9.06 -3.81 -8.91
C VAL A 82 8.04 -4.77 -9.55
N GLY A 83 8.17 -4.97 -10.86
CA GLY A 83 7.29 -5.84 -11.63
C GLY A 83 5.88 -5.26 -11.93
N VAL A 84 5.60 -4.04 -11.49
CA VAL A 84 4.32 -3.36 -11.76
C VAL A 84 4.31 -2.77 -13.17
N LYS A 85 3.21 -3.00 -13.90
CA LYS A 85 2.99 -2.46 -15.24
C LYS A 85 1.55 -1.95 -15.40
N LYS A 86 1.40 -0.79 -16.03
CA LYS A 86 0.12 -0.28 -16.54
C LYS A 86 -0.20 -0.95 -17.87
N ALA A 87 -1.45 -1.29 -18.07
CA ALA A 87 -1.98 -1.82 -19.32
C ALA A 87 -3.18 -0.99 -19.77
N ASN A 88 -3.17 -0.50 -21.00
CA ASN A 88 -4.24 0.30 -21.59
C ASN A 88 -5.12 -0.51 -22.55
N ASP A 89 -4.65 -1.69 -22.94
CA ASP A 89 -5.35 -2.63 -23.80
C ASP A 89 -4.99 -4.09 -23.46
N VAL A 90 -5.60 -5.02 -24.21
CA VAL A 90 -5.44 -6.47 -24.01
C VAL A 90 -4.02 -6.95 -24.30
N ASN A 91 -3.33 -6.36 -25.26
CA ASN A 91 -1.97 -6.78 -25.61
C ASN A 91 -0.99 -6.36 -24.52
N GLU A 92 -1.11 -5.12 -24.05
CA GLU A 92 -0.32 -4.62 -22.91
C GLU A 92 -0.64 -5.43 -21.64
N LEU A 93 -1.91 -5.81 -21.40
CA LEU A 93 -2.30 -6.64 -20.27
C LEU A 93 -1.60 -8.00 -20.27
N LYS A 94 -1.53 -8.68 -21.43
CA LYS A 94 -0.83 -9.96 -21.57
C LYS A 94 0.65 -9.84 -21.23
N LEU A 95 1.32 -8.82 -21.80
CA LEU A 95 2.73 -8.53 -21.51
C LEU A 95 2.98 -8.17 -20.05
N ALA A 96 2.06 -7.41 -19.46
CA ALA A 96 2.14 -7.02 -18.03
C ALA A 96 2.01 -8.24 -17.10
N ILE A 97 1.10 -9.17 -17.40
CA ILE A 97 0.93 -10.43 -16.65
C ILE A 97 2.18 -11.31 -16.78
N GLU A 98 2.70 -11.47 -17.99
CA GLU A 98 3.95 -12.22 -18.23
C GLU A 98 5.13 -11.57 -17.48
N ASN A 99 5.22 -10.24 -17.46
CA ASN A 99 6.25 -9.57 -16.68
C ASN A 99 6.10 -9.81 -15.18
N ALA A 100 4.89 -9.68 -14.62
CA ALA A 100 4.64 -9.85 -13.19
C ALA A 100 4.90 -11.29 -12.71
N SER A 101 4.63 -12.31 -13.56
CA SER A 101 4.86 -13.72 -13.24
C SER A 101 6.34 -14.08 -13.04
N LYS A 102 7.26 -13.24 -13.51
CA LYS A 102 8.71 -13.40 -13.26
C LYS A 102 9.13 -13.08 -11.83
N TYR A 103 8.27 -12.33 -11.10
CA TYR A 103 8.54 -11.85 -9.73
C TYR A 103 7.74 -12.60 -8.68
N ASP A 104 6.48 -12.98 -9.00
CA ASP A 104 5.62 -13.73 -8.08
C ASP A 104 4.66 -14.62 -8.86
N ARG A 105 4.40 -15.80 -8.34
CA ARG A 105 3.36 -16.70 -8.85
C ARG A 105 1.94 -16.17 -8.66
N LYS A 106 1.74 -15.27 -7.69
CA LYS A 106 0.46 -14.63 -7.37
C LYS A 106 0.47 -13.20 -7.85
N ILE A 107 -0.43 -12.89 -8.75
CA ILE A 107 -0.48 -11.62 -9.47
C ILE A 107 -1.84 -10.98 -9.20
N ILE A 108 -1.85 -9.70 -8.91
CA ILE A 108 -3.06 -8.89 -8.78
C ILE A 108 -3.19 -7.96 -9.98
N ILE A 109 -4.40 -7.86 -10.52
CA ILE A 109 -4.78 -6.95 -11.60
C ILE A 109 -5.84 -6.01 -11.04
N GLU A 110 -5.62 -4.71 -11.10
CA GLU A 110 -6.47 -3.68 -10.52
C GLU A 110 -6.93 -2.68 -11.58
N GLU A 111 -8.17 -2.18 -11.46
CA GLU A 111 -8.58 -0.99 -12.22
C GLU A 111 -7.75 0.22 -11.79
N GLY A 112 -7.30 1.00 -12.75
CA GLY A 112 -6.58 2.26 -12.47
C GLY A 112 -7.51 3.32 -11.91
N ILE A 113 -7.11 3.94 -10.81
CA ILE A 113 -7.78 5.11 -10.25
C ILE A 113 -7.07 6.37 -10.76
N LYS A 114 -7.80 7.23 -11.45
CA LYS A 114 -7.29 8.54 -11.87
C LYS A 114 -7.52 9.54 -10.75
N GLY A 115 -6.45 10.16 -10.25
CA GLY A 115 -6.58 11.14 -9.17
C GLY A 115 -5.26 11.41 -8.45
N LYS A 116 -5.37 11.79 -7.17
CA LYS A 116 -4.22 12.10 -6.33
C LYS A 116 -3.76 10.85 -5.57
N GLU A 117 -2.46 10.62 -5.53
CA GLU A 117 -1.83 9.67 -4.63
C GLU A 117 -1.45 10.37 -3.33
N VAL A 118 -1.90 9.82 -2.20
CA VAL A 118 -1.67 10.41 -0.87
C VAL A 118 -1.24 9.36 0.13
N GLU A 119 -0.42 9.76 1.08
CA GLU A 119 0.15 8.90 2.11
C GLU A 119 -0.19 9.42 3.50
N CYS A 120 -0.48 8.51 4.44
CA CYS A 120 -0.72 8.79 5.85
C CYS A 120 0.16 7.88 6.70
N ALA A 121 0.94 8.45 7.61
CA ALA A 121 1.79 7.70 8.53
C ALA A 121 1.02 7.34 9.81
N ILE A 122 1.25 6.13 10.32
CA ILE A 122 0.69 5.63 11.57
C ILE A 122 1.82 5.42 12.57
N LEU A 123 1.61 5.88 13.79
CA LEU A 123 2.50 5.72 14.93
C LEU A 123 1.71 5.18 16.13
N GLU A 124 2.18 4.12 16.74
CA GLU A 124 1.68 3.66 18.03
C GLU A 124 2.55 4.21 19.16
N LYS A 125 1.93 5.00 20.03
CA LYS A 125 2.57 5.64 21.19
C LYS A 125 1.83 5.20 22.44
N LYS A 126 2.48 4.41 23.29
CA LYS A 126 1.86 3.75 24.45
C LYS A 126 0.67 2.89 23.99
N ASP A 127 -0.55 3.26 24.34
CA ASP A 127 -1.79 2.56 23.98
C ASP A 127 -2.64 3.34 22.96
N GLU A 128 -2.08 4.42 22.40
CA GLU A 128 -2.73 5.27 21.41
C GLU A 128 -2.14 5.06 20.03
N ILE A 129 -3.00 4.98 19.00
CA ILE A 129 -2.61 4.93 17.60
C ILE A 129 -2.90 6.29 16.98
N ILE A 130 -1.85 6.95 16.53
CA ILE A 130 -1.88 8.29 15.96
C ILE A 130 -1.71 8.18 14.45
N ALA A 131 -2.58 8.85 13.69
CA ALA A 131 -2.40 9.08 12.27
C ALA A 131 -1.84 10.50 12.07
N SER A 132 -0.81 10.61 11.24
CA SER A 132 -0.21 11.90 10.87
C SER A 132 -1.14 12.73 10.00
N THR A 133 -0.74 13.97 9.71
CA THR A 133 -1.24 14.69 8.56
C THR A 133 -1.04 13.87 7.28
N VAL A 134 -1.74 14.24 6.20
CA VAL A 134 -1.68 13.56 4.91
C VAL A 134 -0.69 14.27 3.99
N GLY A 135 0.15 13.52 3.29
CA GLY A 135 1.05 14.02 2.25
C GLY A 135 0.58 13.60 0.86
N GLU A 136 0.73 14.47 -0.13
CA GLU A 136 0.44 14.20 -1.54
C GLU A 136 1.75 13.91 -2.28
N ILE A 137 1.74 12.88 -3.13
CA ILE A 137 2.82 12.59 -4.07
C ILE A 137 2.41 13.14 -5.44
N LYS A 138 3.21 14.07 -5.96
CA LYS A 138 3.14 14.45 -7.36
C LYS A 138 4.21 13.70 -8.14
N SER A 139 3.80 12.68 -8.86
CA SER A 139 4.69 12.01 -9.80
C SER A 139 4.96 12.93 -11.01
N ALA A 140 6.21 12.91 -11.48
CA ALA A 140 6.58 13.55 -12.76
C ALA A 140 6.05 12.77 -13.97
N GLU A 141 5.64 11.52 -13.76
CA GLU A 141 5.07 10.61 -14.75
C GLU A 141 3.62 10.27 -14.39
N GLU A 142 2.84 9.81 -15.37
CA GLU A 142 1.46 9.33 -15.19
C GLU A 142 1.36 8.16 -14.18
N PHE A 143 2.48 7.51 -13.88
CA PHE A 143 2.61 6.42 -12.92
C PHE A 143 3.89 6.59 -12.08
N TYR A 144 3.76 6.47 -10.75
CA TYR A 144 4.86 6.55 -9.80
C TYR A 144 5.69 5.27 -9.81
N SER A 145 6.48 5.10 -10.87
CA SER A 145 7.38 3.96 -11.11
C SER A 145 8.53 3.90 -10.10
N PHE A 146 9.29 2.80 -10.09
CA PHE A 146 10.54 2.70 -9.31
C PHE A 146 11.49 3.84 -9.66
N ASP A 147 11.65 4.14 -10.95
CA ASP A 147 12.53 5.22 -11.41
C ASP A 147 12.01 6.59 -10.96
N ALA A 148 10.68 6.82 -10.99
CA ALA A 148 10.08 8.04 -10.47
C ALA A 148 10.26 8.19 -8.94
N LYS A 149 10.35 7.08 -8.20
CA LYS A 149 10.57 7.09 -6.72
C LYS A 149 12.01 7.48 -6.34
N TYR A 150 13.00 7.04 -7.10
CA TYR A 150 14.40 7.10 -6.66
C TYR A 150 15.33 7.84 -7.62
N ASN A 151 15.00 7.91 -8.91
CA ASN A 151 15.92 8.36 -9.96
C ASN A 151 15.44 9.63 -10.70
N ILE A 152 14.17 10.00 -10.63
CA ILE A 152 13.65 11.17 -11.34
C ILE A 152 13.58 12.38 -10.40
N PRO A 153 14.33 13.48 -10.67
CA PRO A 153 14.41 14.63 -9.77
C PRO A 153 13.11 15.43 -9.60
N ASN A 154 12.07 15.16 -10.39
CA ASN A 154 10.86 15.98 -10.46
C ASN A 154 9.65 15.43 -9.68
N SER A 155 9.78 14.30 -8.95
CA SER A 155 8.72 13.88 -8.03
C SER A 155 8.71 14.80 -6.80
N GLN A 156 7.59 15.49 -6.57
CA GLN A 156 7.43 16.43 -5.47
C GLN A 156 6.51 15.83 -4.41
N THR A 157 6.88 16.03 -3.15
CA THR A 157 6.01 15.75 -2.00
C THR A 157 5.41 17.06 -1.49
N ILE A 158 4.09 17.10 -1.29
CA ILE A 158 3.37 18.24 -0.73
C ILE A 158 2.85 17.85 0.64
N ILE A 159 3.37 18.47 1.69
CA ILE A 159 3.01 18.21 3.08
C ILE A 159 2.69 19.54 3.77
N PRO A 160 1.49 19.72 4.33
CA PRO A 160 0.29 18.89 4.17
C PRO A 160 -0.23 18.82 2.73
N ALA A 161 -0.94 17.75 2.37
CA ALA A 161 -1.62 17.63 1.09
C ALA A 161 -2.66 18.74 0.91
N LYS A 162 -2.77 19.25 -0.32
CA LYS A 162 -3.76 20.28 -0.65
C LYS A 162 -5.10 19.66 -1.02
N ILE A 163 -5.80 19.17 0.00
CA ILE A 163 -7.12 18.54 -0.09
C ILE A 163 -8.03 19.07 1.02
N GLU A 164 -9.33 18.81 0.91
CA GLU A 164 -10.33 19.22 1.90
C GLU A 164 -10.12 18.52 3.25
N LYS A 165 -10.45 19.22 4.34
CA LYS A 165 -10.23 18.73 5.71
C LYS A 165 -10.99 17.43 6.01
N ASN A 166 -12.21 17.30 5.52
CA ASN A 166 -13.00 16.07 5.65
C ASN A 166 -12.33 14.85 5.01
N LEU A 167 -11.65 15.03 3.87
CA LEU A 167 -10.90 13.95 3.23
C LEU A 167 -9.67 13.56 4.06
N ILE A 168 -8.99 14.53 4.68
CA ILE A 168 -7.88 14.24 5.60
C ILE A 168 -8.37 13.38 6.76
N GLU A 169 -9.46 13.79 7.43
CA GLU A 169 -10.04 13.08 8.56
C GLU A 169 -10.49 11.64 8.18
N GLU A 170 -11.07 11.48 6.99
CA GLU A 170 -11.47 10.17 6.49
C GLU A 170 -10.26 9.27 6.17
N ILE A 171 -9.21 9.81 5.54
CA ILE A 171 -7.97 9.09 5.26
C ILE A 171 -7.31 8.64 6.57
N GLN A 172 -7.19 9.52 7.57
CA GLN A 172 -6.64 9.20 8.87
C GLN A 172 -7.42 8.08 9.57
N LYS A 173 -8.75 8.15 9.55
CA LYS A 173 -9.63 7.10 10.09
C LYS A 173 -9.43 5.76 9.38
N ASN A 174 -9.38 5.78 8.05
CA ASN A 174 -9.16 4.57 7.26
C ASN A 174 -7.74 4.00 7.44
N ALA A 175 -6.73 4.85 7.60
CA ALA A 175 -5.35 4.42 7.88
C ALA A 175 -5.23 3.73 9.23
N ILE A 176 -5.83 4.28 10.30
CA ILE A 176 -5.89 3.63 11.62
C ILE A 176 -6.65 2.30 11.53
N LYS A 177 -7.77 2.27 10.80
CA LYS A 177 -8.58 1.07 10.61
C LYS A 177 -7.81 -0.03 9.87
N ALA A 178 -7.08 0.32 8.80
CA ALA A 178 -6.23 -0.60 8.05
C ALA A 178 -5.12 -1.16 8.93
N PHE A 179 -4.43 -0.32 9.69
CA PHE A 179 -3.37 -0.72 10.61
C PHE A 179 -3.86 -1.70 11.67
N LYS A 180 -4.98 -1.38 12.33
CA LYS A 180 -5.59 -2.28 13.34
C LYS A 180 -6.04 -3.61 12.75
N SER A 181 -6.58 -3.60 11.52
CA SER A 181 -7.14 -4.82 10.90
C SER A 181 -6.11 -5.90 10.59
N ILE A 182 -4.84 -5.53 10.43
CA ILE A 182 -3.74 -6.46 10.21
C ILE A 182 -2.95 -6.80 11.49
N ASP A 183 -3.43 -6.38 12.67
CA ASP A 183 -2.69 -6.43 13.93
C ASP A 183 -1.35 -5.67 13.87
N GLY A 184 -1.37 -4.48 13.25
CA GLY A 184 -0.21 -3.59 13.11
C GLY A 184 0.32 -3.12 14.46
N ARG A 185 1.64 -2.94 14.56
CA ARG A 185 2.36 -2.53 15.76
C ARG A 185 3.43 -1.49 15.44
N GLY A 186 3.61 -0.54 16.34
CA GLY A 186 4.66 0.48 16.30
C GLY A 186 4.47 1.52 15.20
N LEU A 187 4.60 1.13 13.93
CA LEU A 187 4.53 2.05 12.80
C LEU A 187 4.01 1.39 11.52
N ALA A 188 3.43 2.20 10.67
CA ALA A 188 3.14 1.88 9.27
C ALA A 188 2.94 3.16 8.45
N ARG A 189 2.97 3.05 7.12
CA ARG A 189 2.45 4.06 6.20
C ARG A 189 1.35 3.43 5.36
N VAL A 190 0.25 4.13 5.24
CA VAL A 190 -0.89 3.68 4.44
C VAL A 190 -1.05 4.63 3.27
N ASP A 191 -1.12 4.06 2.08
CA ASP A 191 -1.13 4.78 0.82
C ASP A 191 -2.54 4.69 0.21
N PHE A 192 -3.05 5.82 -0.29
CA PHE A 192 -4.40 5.95 -0.84
C PHE A 192 -4.41 6.68 -2.17
N PHE A 193 -5.48 6.46 -2.93
CA PHE A 193 -5.87 7.30 -4.05
C PHE A 193 -7.14 8.08 -3.72
N ILE A 194 -7.19 9.35 -4.13
CA ILE A 194 -8.40 10.18 -4.13
C ILE A 194 -8.82 10.33 -5.59
N GLU A 195 -9.96 9.74 -5.95
CA GLU A 195 -10.45 9.75 -7.32
C GLU A 195 -10.86 11.14 -7.78
N GLU A 196 -10.41 11.54 -8.96
CA GLU A 196 -10.74 12.82 -9.56
C GLU A 196 -12.26 12.88 -9.89
N GLY A 197 -12.89 13.99 -9.53
CA GLY A 197 -14.31 14.26 -9.81
C GLY A 197 -15.30 13.68 -8.79
N THR A 198 -14.96 12.60 -8.07
CA THR A 198 -15.84 11.99 -7.06
C THR A 198 -15.35 12.24 -5.63
N ASN A 199 -14.05 12.47 -5.45
CA ASN A 199 -13.37 12.49 -4.15
C ASN A 199 -13.46 11.16 -3.36
N ASN A 200 -13.84 10.06 -3.99
CA ASN A 200 -13.80 8.74 -3.36
C ASN A 200 -12.37 8.38 -2.96
N ILE A 201 -12.21 7.82 -1.75
CA ILE A 201 -10.91 7.42 -1.20
C ILE A 201 -10.77 5.91 -1.35
N TYR A 202 -9.69 5.47 -2.00
CA TYR A 202 -9.36 4.06 -2.20
C TYR A 202 -8.03 3.74 -1.54
N ILE A 203 -8.01 2.73 -0.66
CA ILE A 203 -6.74 2.23 -0.13
C ILE A 203 -5.96 1.50 -1.23
N ASN A 204 -4.67 1.84 -1.36
CA ASN A 204 -3.75 1.16 -2.26
C ASN A 204 -3.02 0.02 -1.53
N GLU A 205 -2.20 0.37 -0.53
CA GLU A 205 -1.41 -0.59 0.25
C GLU A 205 -1.09 -0.08 1.65
N ILE A 206 -0.60 -0.97 2.51
CA ILE A 206 -0.01 -0.65 3.81
C ILE A 206 1.45 -1.10 3.84
N ASN A 207 2.34 -0.19 4.21
CA ASN A 207 3.77 -0.42 4.35
C ASN A 207 4.11 -0.56 5.83
N THR A 208 4.34 -1.78 6.29
CA THR A 208 4.66 -2.10 7.71
C THR A 208 6.11 -1.79 8.08
N MET A 209 6.96 -1.48 7.10
CA MET A 209 8.33 -1.01 7.27
C MET A 209 8.60 0.12 6.27
N PRO A 210 8.02 1.32 6.47
CA PRO A 210 8.20 2.44 5.55
C PRO A 210 9.63 2.93 5.53
N GLY A 211 10.04 3.58 4.42
CA GLY A 211 11.32 4.25 4.34
C GLY A 211 11.50 5.27 5.48
N PHE A 212 12.70 5.32 6.07
CA PHE A 212 12.99 6.12 7.26
C PHE A 212 14.25 6.99 7.09
N THR A 213 14.48 7.49 5.88
CA THR A 213 15.56 8.44 5.59
C THR A 213 15.04 9.88 5.68
N LYS A 214 15.93 10.86 5.68
CA LYS A 214 15.57 12.30 5.70
C LYS A 214 14.66 12.72 4.54
N ILE A 215 14.66 11.99 3.43
CA ILE A 215 13.80 12.28 2.27
C ILE A 215 12.49 11.47 2.29
N SER A 216 12.38 10.48 3.16
CA SER A 216 11.21 9.59 3.24
C SER A 216 9.97 10.31 3.74
N MET A 217 8.81 9.96 3.20
CA MET A 217 7.53 10.58 3.55
C MET A 217 7.16 10.36 5.02
N TYR A 218 7.36 9.15 5.56
CA TYR A 218 6.95 8.80 6.92
C TYR A 218 7.46 9.79 7.98
N PRO A 219 8.77 10.05 8.13
CA PRO A 219 9.24 11.02 9.12
C PRO A 219 8.82 12.47 8.81
N LYS A 220 8.75 12.86 7.54
CA LYS A 220 8.32 14.22 7.15
C LYS A 220 6.87 14.51 7.53
N LEU A 221 5.99 13.53 7.47
CA LEU A 221 4.59 13.69 7.88
C LEU A 221 4.50 14.02 9.38
N PHE A 222 5.22 13.30 10.24
CA PHE A 222 5.25 13.58 11.67
C PHE A 222 6.00 14.88 12.02
N GLU A 223 7.04 15.22 11.27
CA GLU A 223 7.73 16.51 11.43
C GLU A 223 6.79 17.70 11.13
N SER A 224 5.92 17.56 10.12
CA SER A 224 4.84 18.53 9.84
C SER A 224 3.86 18.66 11.01
N ASP A 225 3.62 17.58 11.74
CA ASP A 225 2.78 17.56 12.95
C ASP A 225 3.57 17.91 14.22
N LYS A 226 4.76 18.49 14.08
CA LYS A 226 5.64 18.96 15.16
C LYS A 226 6.24 17.84 16.05
N ILE A 227 6.27 16.60 15.57
CA ILE A 227 7.05 15.52 16.17
C ILE A 227 8.39 15.47 15.44
N SER A 228 9.46 15.90 16.12
CA SER A 228 10.80 15.90 15.51
C SER A 228 11.29 14.50 15.19
N TYR A 229 12.24 14.39 14.24
CA TYR A 229 12.84 13.10 13.88
C TYR A 229 13.41 12.35 15.09
N SER A 230 14.10 13.04 16.01
CA SER A 230 14.66 12.44 17.22
C SER A 230 13.56 11.96 18.18
N GLU A 231 12.52 12.77 18.38
CA GLU A 231 11.38 12.38 19.22
C GLU A 231 10.63 11.17 18.64
N LEU A 232 10.48 11.11 17.31
CA LEU A 232 9.87 9.97 16.62
C LEU A 232 10.66 8.69 16.86
N LEU A 233 11.99 8.75 16.79
CA LEU A 233 12.87 7.62 17.11
C LEU A 233 12.73 7.19 18.57
N ASP A 234 12.74 8.13 19.51
CA ASP A 234 12.57 7.84 20.93
C ASP A 234 11.23 7.16 21.23
N ILE A 235 10.15 7.64 20.62
CA ILE A 235 8.82 7.01 20.75
C ILE A 235 8.86 5.56 20.27
N LEU A 236 9.40 5.31 19.08
CA LEU A 236 9.44 3.97 18.47
C LEU A 236 10.34 3.01 19.27
N ILE A 237 11.50 3.46 19.73
CA ILE A 237 12.43 2.64 20.53
C ILE A 237 11.78 2.30 21.88
N ASN A 238 11.24 3.30 22.58
CA ASN A 238 10.58 3.10 23.88
C ASN A 238 9.35 2.19 23.75
N TYR A 239 8.58 2.33 22.66
CA TYR A 239 7.47 1.43 22.36
C TYR A 239 7.96 -0.02 22.22
N ALA A 240 9.01 -0.24 21.42
CA ALA A 240 9.55 -1.57 21.17
C ALA A 240 10.05 -2.24 22.46
N ILE A 241 10.74 -1.50 23.34
CA ILE A 241 11.24 -2.01 24.62
C ILE A 241 10.06 -2.38 25.52
N ASN A 242 9.10 -1.47 25.71
CA ASN A 242 7.98 -1.66 26.64
C ASN A 242 7.01 -2.77 26.20
N LYS A 243 6.77 -2.94 24.91
CA LYS A 243 5.86 -4.00 24.39
C LYS A 243 6.49 -5.37 24.38
N PHE A 244 7.82 -5.45 24.31
CA PHE A 244 8.53 -6.72 24.33
C PHE A 244 8.43 -7.44 25.67
N ASP A 245 8.32 -6.71 26.77
CA ASP A 245 8.20 -7.28 28.13
C ASP A 245 6.84 -7.96 28.38
N PHE A 246 5.86 -7.83 27.44
CA PHE A 246 4.50 -8.39 27.55
C PHE A 246 4.22 -9.54 26.55
N THR A 247 5.23 -10.03 25.82
CA THR A 247 5.14 -11.16 24.88
C THR A 247 6.15 -12.25 25.22
#